data_cb3259c7ad6440c21d998b2cbeb5249d
#
_entry.id   cb3259c7ad6440c21d998b2cbeb5249d
#
_cell.length_a   1.000
_cell.length_b   1.000
_cell.length_c   1.000
_cell.angle_alpha   90.00
_cell.angle_beta   90.00
_cell.angle_gamma   90.00
#
_symmetry.space_group_name_H-M   'P 1'
#
loop_
_entity.id
_entity.type
_entity.pdbx_description
1 polymer ?
#
loop_
_entity_poly.entity_id
_entity_poly.type
_entity_poly.pdbx_seq_one_letter_code
_entity_poly.pdbx_strand_id
1 'polypeptide(L)'
;MERLTDGLPQREKAYLPPDFLENEESYWRVRQTLLPRYQGKWVAVKVGQVVAEADGVFDILDSANKMGGHPYIARVGFEDRQFVIRRSFPYDAGYQPFPLPRVTVRFIGPQDDRAATFDDVIPDTGADLSLLPERDGEAIGLRSSPYFPSRVGGIIGPSVTALVYRGRVEIAGHSCRSLIQLTESPERIIGRDVLNHLRITFDGPAGMVEID
;
A
#
# COMPACT_ATOMS: atom_id res chain seq x y z
N MET A 1 -10.83 -17.91 -12.53
CA MET A 1 -9.97 -17.14 -11.64
C MET A 1 -10.80 -15.94 -11.20
N GLU A 2 -10.96 -15.75 -9.93
CA GLU A 2 -11.84 -14.73 -9.36
C GLU A 2 -11.16 -13.35 -9.46
N ARG A 3 -11.93 -12.32 -9.81
CA ARG A 3 -11.39 -10.93 -9.84
C ARG A 3 -11.03 -10.52 -8.42
N LEU A 4 -9.93 -9.78 -8.25
CA LEU A 4 -9.55 -9.31 -6.90
C LEU A 4 -10.61 -8.39 -6.30
N THR A 5 -11.28 -7.58 -7.13
CA THR A 5 -12.36 -6.69 -6.68
C THR A 5 -13.59 -7.45 -6.18
N ASP A 6 -13.81 -8.72 -6.58
CA ASP A 6 -14.93 -9.51 -6.08
C ASP A 6 -14.80 -9.78 -4.57
N GLY A 7 -13.57 -9.89 -4.07
CA GLY A 7 -13.26 -10.05 -2.64
C GLY A 7 -13.31 -8.78 -1.80
N LEU A 8 -13.50 -7.60 -2.41
CA LEU A 8 -13.56 -6.33 -1.65
C LEU A 8 -14.89 -6.22 -0.89
N PRO A 9 -14.87 -5.64 0.33
CA PRO A 9 -16.08 -5.23 1.04
C PRO A 9 -16.90 -4.24 0.20
N GLN A 10 -18.23 -4.29 0.33
CA GLN A 10 -19.14 -3.43 -0.45
C GLN A 10 -18.84 -1.93 -0.29
N ARG A 11 -18.44 -1.51 0.92
CA ARG A 11 -18.04 -0.13 1.21
C ARG A 11 -16.80 0.31 0.40
N GLU A 12 -15.85 -0.59 0.19
CA GLU A 12 -14.62 -0.33 -0.60
C GLU A 12 -14.95 -0.24 -2.10
N LYS A 13 -15.83 -1.12 -2.59
CA LYS A 13 -16.29 -1.10 -3.99
C LYS A 13 -16.92 0.24 -4.39
N ALA A 14 -17.56 0.94 -3.45
CA ALA A 14 -18.19 2.24 -3.70
C ALA A 14 -17.19 3.35 -4.07
N TYR A 15 -15.90 3.19 -3.75
CA TYR A 15 -14.84 4.14 -4.10
C TYR A 15 -14.18 3.84 -5.45
N LEU A 16 -14.48 2.70 -6.07
CA LEU A 16 -13.90 2.34 -7.35
C LEU A 16 -14.58 3.10 -8.49
N PRO A 17 -13.81 3.79 -9.34
CA PRO A 17 -14.35 4.41 -10.53
C PRO A 17 -14.97 3.38 -11.49
N PRO A 18 -16.06 3.69 -12.20
CA PRO A 18 -16.68 2.74 -13.12
C PRO A 18 -15.75 2.22 -14.21
N ASP A 19 -14.91 3.09 -14.78
CA ASP A 19 -13.94 2.73 -15.81
C ASP A 19 -12.83 1.82 -15.28
N PHE A 20 -12.52 1.85 -13.96
CA PHE A 20 -11.60 0.91 -13.35
C PHE A 20 -12.13 -0.53 -13.41
N LEU A 21 -13.39 -0.75 -13.07
CA LEU A 21 -14.02 -2.09 -13.10
C LEU A 21 -14.08 -2.67 -14.53
N GLU A 22 -14.37 -1.81 -15.51
CA GLU A 22 -14.35 -2.18 -16.93
C GLU A 22 -12.93 -2.58 -17.38
N ASN A 23 -11.93 -1.81 -16.96
CA ASN A 23 -10.54 -2.08 -17.27
C ASN A 23 -10.03 -3.37 -16.58
N GLU A 24 -10.44 -3.65 -15.34
CA GLU A 24 -10.17 -4.93 -14.68
C GLU A 24 -10.77 -6.09 -15.47
N GLU A 25 -12.04 -6.00 -15.85
CA GLU A 25 -12.67 -7.03 -16.66
C GLU A 25 -11.95 -7.27 -17.98
N SER A 26 -11.57 -6.20 -18.65
CA SER A 26 -10.83 -6.29 -19.91
C SER A 26 -9.46 -6.92 -19.75
N TYR A 27 -8.74 -6.62 -18.65
CA TYR A 27 -7.47 -7.25 -18.31
C TYR A 27 -7.63 -8.77 -18.16
N TRP A 28 -8.58 -9.23 -17.35
CA TRP A 28 -8.79 -10.66 -17.11
C TRP A 28 -9.15 -11.43 -18.39
N ARG A 29 -9.83 -10.76 -19.32
CA ARG A 29 -10.16 -11.35 -20.66
C ARG A 29 -8.92 -11.57 -21.50
N VAL A 30 -7.95 -10.66 -21.48
CA VAL A 30 -6.74 -10.73 -22.31
C VAL A 30 -5.51 -11.28 -21.58
N ARG A 31 -5.59 -11.53 -20.29
CA ARG A 31 -4.47 -11.92 -19.42
C ARG A 31 -3.61 -13.06 -19.99
N GLN A 32 -4.23 -14.09 -20.53
CA GLN A 32 -3.49 -15.23 -21.08
C GLN A 32 -2.58 -14.84 -22.26
N THR A 33 -3.00 -13.86 -23.04
CA THR A 33 -2.20 -13.35 -24.17
C THR A 33 -1.06 -12.43 -23.69
N LEU A 34 -1.18 -11.87 -22.48
CA LEU A 34 -0.16 -10.99 -21.90
C LEU A 34 1.00 -11.78 -21.25
N LEU A 35 0.72 -12.98 -20.72
CA LEU A 35 1.70 -13.78 -19.99
C LEU A 35 3.03 -13.98 -20.75
N PRO A 36 3.07 -14.36 -22.01
CA PRO A 36 4.34 -14.62 -22.70
C PRO A 36 5.27 -13.40 -22.80
N ARG A 37 4.68 -12.20 -22.81
CA ARG A 37 5.42 -10.94 -22.99
C ARG A 37 5.69 -10.17 -21.71
N TYR A 38 4.75 -10.22 -20.77
CA TYR A 38 4.74 -9.34 -19.61
C TYR A 38 4.86 -10.07 -18.27
N GLN A 39 5.14 -11.38 -18.26
CA GLN A 39 5.27 -12.12 -17.01
C GLN A 39 6.26 -11.46 -16.05
N GLY A 40 5.79 -11.16 -14.83
CA GLY A 40 6.57 -10.52 -13.79
C GLY A 40 6.66 -8.99 -13.90
N LYS A 41 6.24 -8.39 -15.01
CA LYS A 41 6.16 -6.93 -15.16
C LYS A 41 4.85 -6.37 -14.62
N TRP A 42 4.92 -5.13 -14.21
CA TRP A 42 3.73 -4.32 -13.95
C TRP A 42 3.19 -3.74 -15.26
N VAL A 43 1.89 -3.82 -15.44
CA VAL A 43 1.20 -3.26 -16.61
C VAL A 43 0.02 -2.41 -16.17
N ALA A 44 -0.26 -1.36 -16.94
CA ALA A 44 -1.49 -0.60 -16.88
C ALA A 44 -2.33 -0.96 -18.12
N VAL A 45 -3.58 -1.35 -17.90
CA VAL A 45 -4.47 -1.81 -18.97
C VAL A 45 -5.71 -0.95 -19.05
N LYS A 46 -6.05 -0.50 -20.26
CA LYS A 46 -7.30 0.16 -20.62
C LYS A 46 -7.95 -0.58 -21.77
N VAL A 47 -9.22 -0.92 -21.61
CA VAL A 47 -10.04 -1.57 -22.65
C VAL A 47 -9.30 -2.77 -23.29
N GLY A 48 -8.63 -3.58 -22.46
CA GLY A 48 -7.89 -4.77 -22.91
C GLY A 48 -6.55 -4.51 -23.59
N GLN A 49 -6.08 -3.28 -23.65
CA GLN A 49 -4.77 -2.92 -24.20
C GLN A 49 -3.80 -2.50 -23.10
N VAL A 50 -2.56 -2.98 -23.17
CA VAL A 50 -1.48 -2.50 -22.32
C VAL A 50 -1.10 -1.09 -22.78
N VAL A 51 -1.36 -0.10 -21.94
CA VAL A 51 -1.05 1.31 -22.20
C VAL A 51 0.26 1.76 -21.56
N ALA A 52 0.74 1.03 -20.55
CA ALA A 52 2.08 1.21 -19.99
C ALA A 52 2.61 -0.11 -19.39
N GLU A 53 3.94 -0.22 -19.30
CA GLU A 53 4.64 -1.31 -18.62
C GLU A 53 5.81 -0.75 -17.81
N ALA A 54 6.15 -1.43 -16.71
CA ALA A 54 7.31 -1.10 -15.87
C ALA A 54 7.77 -2.33 -15.07
N ASP A 55 9.01 -2.30 -14.59
CA ASP A 55 9.54 -3.31 -13.69
C ASP A 55 9.18 -3.00 -12.22
N GLY A 56 8.99 -1.72 -11.87
CA GLY A 56 8.64 -1.24 -10.54
C GLY A 56 7.19 -0.77 -10.42
N VAL A 57 6.60 -0.99 -9.22
CA VAL A 57 5.23 -0.57 -8.94
C VAL A 57 5.06 0.96 -9.01
N PHE A 58 6.04 1.72 -8.51
CA PHE A 58 5.93 3.18 -8.55
C PHE A 58 6.04 3.76 -9.95
N ASP A 59 6.86 3.13 -10.80
CA ASP A 59 7.04 3.58 -12.19
C ASP A 59 5.76 3.38 -13.01
N ILE A 60 5.07 2.23 -12.81
CA ILE A 60 3.79 2.00 -13.47
C ILE A 60 2.70 2.94 -12.98
N LEU A 61 2.68 3.25 -11.67
CA LEU A 61 1.73 4.19 -11.09
C LEU A 61 1.94 5.60 -11.64
N ASP A 62 3.19 6.06 -11.77
CA ASP A 62 3.52 7.36 -12.35
C ASP A 62 3.12 7.44 -13.83
N SER A 63 3.29 6.35 -14.56
CA SER A 63 2.88 6.25 -15.96
C SER A 63 1.37 6.27 -16.11
N ALA A 64 0.65 5.52 -15.28
CA ALA A 64 -0.80 5.47 -15.28
C ALA A 64 -1.44 6.82 -14.96
N ASN A 65 -0.89 7.57 -13.99
CA ASN A 65 -1.37 8.91 -13.63
C ASN A 65 -1.31 9.91 -14.80
N LYS A 66 -0.26 9.81 -15.62
CA LYS A 66 -0.09 10.72 -16.78
C LYS A 66 -1.09 10.48 -17.90
N MET A 67 -1.71 9.30 -17.92
CA MET A 67 -2.61 8.87 -19.01
C MET A 67 -4.07 9.30 -18.81
N GLY A 68 -4.41 9.79 -17.62
CA GLY A 68 -5.79 10.10 -17.24
C GLY A 68 -6.71 8.88 -17.20
N GLY A 69 -7.87 8.99 -16.56
CA GLY A 69 -8.78 7.88 -16.26
C GLY A 69 -8.16 6.87 -15.28
N HIS A 70 -8.75 5.68 -15.14
CA HIS A 70 -8.39 4.70 -14.13
C HIS A 70 -8.00 3.37 -14.79
N PRO A 71 -6.78 3.24 -15.35
CA PRO A 71 -6.33 1.98 -15.89
C PRO A 71 -6.24 0.92 -14.79
N TYR A 72 -6.55 -0.33 -15.13
CA TYR A 72 -6.30 -1.43 -14.21
C TYR A 72 -4.79 -1.74 -14.19
N ILE A 73 -4.23 -1.81 -12.99
CA ILE A 73 -2.80 -2.07 -12.78
C ILE A 73 -2.63 -3.45 -12.18
N ALA A 74 -1.77 -4.27 -12.80
CA ALA A 74 -1.48 -5.61 -12.32
C ALA A 74 -0.02 -5.98 -12.57
N ARG A 75 0.52 -6.86 -11.72
CA ARG A 75 1.77 -7.55 -11.98
C ARG A 75 1.44 -8.87 -12.65
N VAL A 76 1.69 -8.97 -13.96
CA VAL A 76 1.26 -10.09 -14.78
C VAL A 76 1.83 -11.42 -14.27
N GLY A 77 0.96 -12.38 -13.98
CA GLY A 77 1.31 -13.70 -13.43
C GLY A 77 1.54 -13.73 -11.91
N PHE A 78 1.39 -12.59 -11.23
CA PHE A 78 1.55 -12.44 -9.78
C PHE A 78 0.41 -11.65 -9.14
N GLU A 79 -0.76 -11.64 -9.76
CA GLU A 79 -1.92 -10.85 -9.33
C GLU A 79 -2.44 -11.25 -7.94
N ASP A 80 -2.31 -12.54 -7.62
CA ASP A 80 -2.78 -13.10 -6.34
C ASP A 80 -1.69 -13.03 -5.25
N ARG A 81 -0.55 -12.39 -5.53
CA ARG A 81 0.52 -12.32 -4.54
C ARG A 81 0.02 -11.55 -3.33
N GLN A 82 0.04 -12.23 -2.20
CA GLN A 82 -0.31 -11.65 -0.93
C GLN A 82 0.80 -10.72 -0.45
N PHE A 83 0.44 -9.47 -0.12
CA PHE A 83 1.27 -8.66 0.75
C PHE A 83 1.06 -9.15 2.18
N VAL A 84 2.11 -9.67 2.79
CA VAL A 84 2.04 -10.14 4.17
C VAL A 84 2.44 -9.01 5.10
N ILE A 85 1.47 -8.51 5.86
CA ILE A 85 1.77 -7.64 6.98
C ILE A 85 2.25 -8.57 8.11
N ARG A 86 3.54 -8.68 8.26
CA ARG A 86 4.13 -9.38 9.39
C ARG A 86 4.22 -8.36 10.52
N ARG A 87 3.37 -8.49 11.52
CA ARG A 87 3.65 -7.84 12.80
C ARG A 87 4.94 -8.47 13.31
N SER A 88 6.04 -7.75 13.28
CA SER A 88 7.17 -8.07 14.12
C SER A 88 6.62 -8.12 15.54
N PHE A 89 7.02 -9.13 16.31
CA PHE A 89 6.48 -9.45 17.61
C PHE A 89 6.11 -8.19 18.38
N PRO A 90 4.84 -8.01 18.77
CA PRO A 90 4.47 -6.81 19.48
C PRO A 90 5.32 -6.73 20.72
N TYR A 91 6.06 -5.68 20.87
CA TYR A 91 6.32 -5.21 22.21
C TYR A 91 4.95 -4.87 22.76
N ASP A 92 4.36 -5.81 23.49
CA ASP A 92 3.08 -5.55 24.14
C ASP A 92 3.24 -4.30 24.98
N ALA A 93 2.44 -3.26 24.73
CA ALA A 93 2.44 -2.07 25.54
C ALA A 93 2.06 -2.34 27.02
N GLY A 94 1.49 -3.51 27.31
CA GLY A 94 1.27 -4.06 28.63
C GLY A 94 2.52 -4.72 29.23
N TYR A 95 3.56 -5.02 28.43
CA TYR A 95 4.82 -5.56 28.92
C TYR A 95 5.75 -4.40 29.30
N GLN A 96 5.70 -3.98 30.52
CA GLN A 96 6.79 -3.27 31.18
C GLN A 96 7.97 -4.26 31.31
N PRO A 97 9.20 -3.95 30.95
CA PRO A 97 9.81 -2.63 30.86
C PRO A 97 10.24 -2.21 29.43
N PHE A 98 9.73 -2.79 28.36
CA PHE A 98 10.22 -2.49 27.01
C PHE A 98 9.27 -1.58 26.26
N PRO A 99 9.61 -0.30 26.02
CA PRO A 99 8.78 0.62 25.28
C PRO A 99 8.66 0.16 23.81
N LEU A 100 7.45 0.32 23.23
CA LEU A 100 7.22 0.14 21.81
C LEU A 100 7.97 1.23 21.03
N PRO A 101 8.84 0.90 20.05
CA PRO A 101 9.45 1.90 19.19
C PRO A 101 8.39 2.74 18.50
N ARG A 102 8.50 4.08 18.57
CA ARG A 102 7.60 5.02 17.90
C ARG A 102 8.41 6.10 17.21
N VAL A 103 7.90 6.59 16.09
CA VAL A 103 8.55 7.65 15.31
C VAL A 103 7.52 8.68 14.87
N THR A 104 7.98 9.93 14.68
CA THR A 104 7.15 10.98 14.12
C THR A 104 7.17 10.91 12.60
N VAL A 105 6.01 10.80 12.00
CA VAL A 105 5.84 10.64 10.57
C VAL A 105 4.78 11.61 10.06
N ARG A 106 5.07 12.29 8.95
CA ARG A 106 4.10 13.07 8.20
C ARG A 106 3.65 12.28 6.99
N PHE A 107 2.38 11.90 6.96
CA PHE A 107 1.73 11.29 5.81
C PHE A 107 1.11 12.34 4.91
N ILE A 108 1.30 12.20 3.61
CA ILE A 108 0.86 13.14 2.58
C ILE A 108 0.02 12.38 1.57
N GLY A 109 -1.16 12.90 1.31
CA GLY A 109 -2.11 12.34 0.35
C GLY A 109 -1.67 12.48 -1.11
N PRO A 110 -2.44 11.89 -2.04
CA PRO A 110 -2.07 11.84 -3.46
C PRO A 110 -2.05 13.20 -4.16
N GLN A 111 -2.71 14.20 -3.61
CA GLN A 111 -2.81 15.55 -4.18
C GLN A 111 -1.83 16.56 -3.55
N ASP A 112 -0.91 16.09 -2.72
CA ASP A 112 0.15 16.88 -2.05
C ASP A 112 -0.32 18.07 -1.17
N ASP A 113 -1.60 18.42 -1.20
CA ASP A 113 -2.20 19.53 -0.45
C ASP A 113 -2.73 19.11 0.93
N ARG A 114 -2.89 17.80 1.16
CA ARG A 114 -3.39 17.24 2.40
C ARG A 114 -2.36 16.36 3.06
N ALA A 115 -2.03 16.71 4.29
CA ALA A 115 -1.08 15.96 5.08
C ALA A 115 -1.46 15.97 6.56
N ALA A 116 -1.02 14.95 7.28
CA ALA A 116 -1.14 14.85 8.73
C ALA A 116 0.16 14.32 9.32
N THR A 117 0.52 14.82 10.49
CA THR A 117 1.70 14.39 11.24
C THR A 117 1.27 13.65 12.49
N PHE A 118 1.87 12.50 12.72
CA PHE A 118 1.64 11.64 13.87
C PHE A 118 2.98 11.32 14.55
N ASP A 119 2.99 11.30 15.87
CA ASP A 119 4.17 11.00 16.69
C ASP A 119 4.14 9.60 17.33
N ASP A 120 3.11 8.85 17.02
CA ASP A 120 2.84 7.52 17.56
C ASP A 120 2.95 6.40 16.51
N VAL A 121 3.66 6.63 15.41
CA VAL A 121 3.78 5.68 14.31
C VAL A 121 4.79 4.59 14.65
N ILE A 122 4.42 3.33 14.42
CA ILE A 122 5.23 2.16 14.71
C ILE A 122 6.05 1.80 13.47
N PRO A 123 7.38 1.78 13.54
CA PRO A 123 8.21 1.22 12.47
C PRO A 123 8.19 -0.30 12.56
N ASP A 124 7.63 -0.97 11.54
CA ASP A 124 7.46 -2.41 11.50
C ASP A 124 8.12 -3.03 10.27
N THR A 125 9.31 -3.63 10.46
CA THR A 125 10.04 -4.35 9.41
C THR A 125 9.35 -5.65 8.98
N GLY A 126 8.36 -6.12 9.72
CA GLY A 126 7.50 -7.25 9.36
C GLY A 126 6.34 -6.88 8.43
N ALA A 127 5.96 -5.61 8.36
CA ALA A 127 4.91 -5.14 7.47
C ALA A 127 5.46 -4.83 6.06
N ASP A 128 4.81 -5.34 5.02
CA ASP A 128 5.15 -5.03 3.63
C ASP A 128 4.71 -3.62 3.22
N LEU A 129 3.59 -3.16 3.78
CA LEU A 129 2.93 -1.90 3.49
C LEU A 129 2.77 -1.06 4.75
N SER A 130 2.69 0.25 4.56
CA SER A 130 2.30 1.17 5.63
C SER A 130 0.79 1.09 5.89
N LEU A 131 0.38 1.30 7.15
CA LEU A 131 -1.00 1.25 7.59
C LEU A 131 -1.42 2.56 8.22
N LEU A 132 -2.62 3.02 7.90
CA LEU A 132 -3.29 4.14 8.57
C LEU A 132 -4.70 3.76 8.99
N PRO A 133 -5.17 4.26 10.16
CA PRO A 133 -6.59 4.24 10.48
C PRO A 133 -7.41 4.87 9.36
N GLU A 134 -8.60 4.33 9.07
CA GLU A 134 -9.48 4.85 8.01
C GLU A 134 -9.70 6.35 8.11
N ARG A 135 -10.01 6.86 9.31
CA ARG A 135 -10.25 8.29 9.57
C ARG A 135 -9.06 9.18 9.18
N ASP A 136 -7.83 8.68 9.41
CA ASP A 136 -6.61 9.43 9.14
C ASP A 136 -6.30 9.45 7.64
N GLY A 137 -6.51 8.32 6.97
CA GLY A 137 -6.40 8.23 5.52
C GLY A 137 -7.44 9.08 4.78
N GLU A 138 -8.66 9.15 5.30
CA GLU A 138 -9.71 10.03 4.78
C GLU A 138 -9.35 11.52 4.94
N ALA A 139 -8.80 11.90 6.10
CA ALA A 139 -8.40 13.27 6.37
C ALA A 139 -7.34 13.78 5.38
N ILE A 140 -6.44 12.92 4.94
CA ILE A 140 -5.42 13.25 3.92
C ILE A 140 -5.85 12.93 2.49
N GLY A 141 -7.11 12.51 2.29
CA GLY A 141 -7.70 12.35 0.96
C GLY A 141 -7.29 11.07 0.22
N LEU A 142 -6.78 10.03 0.88
CA LEU A 142 -6.37 8.79 0.24
C LEU A 142 -7.50 8.12 -0.54
N ARG A 143 -8.73 8.14 -0.02
CA ARG A 143 -9.89 7.48 -0.66
C ARG A 143 -10.27 8.07 -2.02
N SER A 144 -9.82 9.28 -2.34
CA SER A 144 -10.04 9.88 -3.65
C SER A 144 -9.22 9.24 -4.78
N SER A 145 -8.22 8.43 -4.43
CA SER A 145 -7.31 7.82 -5.41
C SER A 145 -6.90 6.40 -5.01
N PRO A 146 -7.84 5.43 -5.01
CA PRO A 146 -7.47 4.03 -4.80
C PRO A 146 -6.65 3.52 -5.98
N TYR A 147 -5.63 2.70 -5.71
CA TYR A 147 -4.71 2.26 -6.74
C TYR A 147 -4.97 0.85 -7.23
N PHE A 148 -5.01 -0.12 -6.32
CA PHE A 148 -5.29 -1.50 -6.69
C PHE A 148 -5.77 -2.31 -5.49
N PRO A 149 -6.62 -3.33 -5.72
CA PRO A 149 -6.93 -4.33 -4.72
C PRO A 149 -5.74 -5.26 -4.51
N SER A 150 -5.47 -5.61 -3.26
CA SER A 150 -4.45 -6.60 -2.92
C SER A 150 -4.94 -7.52 -1.82
N ARG A 151 -4.39 -8.74 -1.78
CA ARG A 151 -4.58 -9.63 -0.64
C ARG A 151 -3.61 -9.25 0.45
N VAL A 152 -4.15 -9.02 1.62
CA VAL A 152 -3.39 -8.62 2.81
C VAL A 152 -3.68 -9.61 3.93
N GLY A 153 -2.66 -10.03 4.62
CA GLY A 153 -2.82 -10.94 5.76
C GLY A 153 -1.66 -10.82 6.73
N GLY A 154 -1.94 -11.08 8.00
CA GLY A 154 -0.93 -11.21 9.03
C GLY A 154 -0.26 -12.60 8.99
N ILE A 155 0.69 -12.82 9.91
CA ILE A 155 1.32 -14.14 10.11
C ILE A 155 0.26 -15.17 10.54
N ILE A 156 -0.79 -14.73 11.24
CA ILE A 156 -1.87 -15.55 11.78
C ILE A 156 -3.20 -14.97 11.29
N GLY A 157 -4.06 -15.84 10.78
CA GLY A 157 -5.40 -15.49 10.33
C GLY A 157 -5.59 -15.54 8.81
N PRO A 158 -6.85 -15.43 8.34
CA PRO A 158 -7.14 -15.43 6.92
C PRO A 158 -6.64 -14.14 6.26
N SER A 159 -6.21 -14.25 5.00
CA SER A 159 -5.99 -13.06 4.19
C SER A 159 -7.31 -12.43 3.78
N VAL A 160 -7.34 -11.11 3.73
CA VAL A 160 -8.47 -10.32 3.24
C VAL A 160 -8.05 -9.53 2.00
N THR A 161 -9.00 -9.23 1.13
CA THR A 161 -8.76 -8.30 0.04
C THR A 161 -9.02 -6.88 0.55
N ALA A 162 -8.07 -5.99 0.33
CA ALA A 162 -8.17 -4.58 0.70
C ALA A 162 -7.66 -3.68 -0.42
N LEU A 163 -8.11 -2.42 -0.44
CA LEU A 163 -7.56 -1.42 -1.33
C LEU A 163 -6.24 -0.87 -0.80
N VAL A 164 -5.29 -0.74 -1.70
CA VAL A 164 -4.01 -0.08 -1.44
C VAL A 164 -4.03 1.29 -2.10
N TYR A 165 -3.55 2.29 -1.38
CA TYR A 165 -3.51 3.68 -1.79
C TYR A 165 -2.08 4.15 -1.95
N ARG A 166 -1.86 5.12 -2.82
CA ARG A 166 -0.57 5.79 -2.94
C ARG A 166 -0.55 7.03 -2.08
N GLY A 167 0.53 7.19 -1.34
CA GLY A 167 0.84 8.40 -0.61
C GLY A 167 2.33 8.71 -0.65
N ARG A 168 2.72 9.69 0.13
CA ARG A 168 4.10 10.03 0.42
C ARG A 168 4.25 10.14 1.95
N VAL A 169 5.42 9.79 2.42
CA VAL A 169 5.78 9.85 3.84
C VAL A 169 7.02 10.72 3.98
N GLU A 170 6.99 11.62 4.95
CA GLU A 170 8.16 12.37 5.41
C GLU A 170 8.53 11.94 6.82
N ILE A 171 9.76 11.51 7.01
CA ILE A 171 10.31 11.03 8.28
C ILE A 171 11.77 11.42 8.40
N ALA A 172 12.17 12.03 9.52
CA ALA A 172 13.54 12.42 9.80
C ALA A 172 14.23 13.19 8.64
N GLY A 173 13.48 14.02 7.90
CA GLY A 173 14.00 14.79 6.76
C GLY A 173 14.03 14.02 5.42
N HIS A 174 13.72 12.72 5.43
CA HIS A 174 13.58 11.92 4.21
C HIS A 174 12.15 11.96 3.68
N SER A 175 12.00 11.96 2.35
CA SER A 175 10.69 11.88 1.69
C SER A 175 10.63 10.61 0.85
N CYS A 176 9.71 9.70 1.20
CA CYS A 176 9.56 8.39 0.57
C CYS A 176 8.15 8.26 -0.04
N ARG A 177 8.05 7.59 -1.19
CA ARG A 177 6.76 7.11 -1.69
C ARG A 177 6.30 5.95 -0.82
N SER A 178 5.01 5.86 -0.57
CA SER A 178 4.43 4.84 0.29
C SER A 178 3.19 4.21 -0.35
N LEU A 179 3.02 2.93 -0.09
CA LEU A 179 1.82 2.16 -0.38
C LEU A 179 1.06 1.95 0.93
N ILE A 180 -0.07 2.61 1.05
CA ILE A 180 -0.80 2.71 2.30
C ILE A 180 -2.07 1.88 2.22
N GLN A 181 -2.30 1.01 3.20
CA GLN A 181 -3.57 0.35 3.41
C GLN A 181 -4.31 1.03 4.56
N LEU A 182 -5.62 1.21 4.39
CA LEU A 182 -6.48 1.68 5.47
C LEU A 182 -6.96 0.52 6.34
N THR A 183 -7.04 0.75 7.64
CA THR A 183 -7.41 -0.26 8.64
C THR A 183 -8.38 0.30 9.67
N GLU A 184 -9.20 -0.58 10.24
CA GLU A 184 -10.03 -0.27 11.40
C GLU A 184 -9.21 -0.19 12.70
N SER A 185 -7.99 -0.75 12.73
CA SER A 185 -7.08 -0.61 13.87
C SER A 185 -6.73 0.85 14.10
N PRO A 186 -6.63 1.30 15.35
CA PRO A 186 -6.16 2.64 15.67
C PRO A 186 -4.65 2.84 15.45
N GLU A 187 -3.90 1.75 15.21
CA GLU A 187 -2.45 1.78 15.06
C GLU A 187 -2.03 2.38 13.71
N ARG A 188 -0.95 3.15 13.74
CA ARG A 188 -0.26 3.69 12.57
C ARG A 188 1.05 2.98 12.40
N ILE A 189 1.30 2.46 11.21
CA ILE A 189 2.50 1.65 10.93
C ILE A 189 3.18 2.21 9.68
N ILE A 190 4.51 2.31 9.70
CA ILE A 190 5.31 2.40 8.48
C ILE A 190 5.95 1.04 8.22
N GLY A 191 5.71 0.52 7.03
CA GLY A 191 6.19 -0.77 6.57
C GLY A 191 7.47 -0.68 5.76
N ARG A 192 7.87 -1.82 5.19
CA ARG A 192 9.09 -1.92 4.36
C ARG A 192 9.04 -1.11 3.07
N ASP A 193 7.85 -0.74 2.62
CA ASP A 193 7.65 0.21 1.51
C ASP A 193 8.32 1.57 1.78
N VAL A 194 8.48 1.95 3.05
CA VAL A 194 9.21 3.14 3.52
C VAL A 194 10.55 2.76 4.14
N LEU A 195 10.56 1.79 5.06
CA LEU A 195 11.73 1.47 5.88
C LEU A 195 12.95 1.01 5.07
N ASN A 196 12.74 0.36 3.91
CA ASN A 196 13.83 -0.07 3.02
C ASN A 196 14.59 1.09 2.35
N HIS A 197 14.07 2.30 2.47
CA HIS A 197 14.73 3.52 1.96
C HIS A 197 15.52 4.28 3.03
N LEU A 198 15.51 3.76 4.28
CA LEU A 198 16.09 4.42 5.44
C LEU A 198 17.13 3.52 6.11
N ARG A 199 18.08 4.14 6.78
CA ARG A 199 18.91 3.45 7.76
C ARG A 199 18.34 3.70 9.14
N ILE A 200 17.87 2.62 9.79
CA ILE A 200 17.22 2.69 11.09
C ILE A 200 17.97 1.83 12.08
N THR A 201 18.26 2.40 13.24
CA THR A 201 18.86 1.67 14.38
C THR A 201 17.85 1.63 15.52
N PHE A 202 17.55 0.45 16.00
CA PHE A 202 16.75 0.23 17.20
C PHE A 202 17.68 -0.05 18.36
N ASP A 203 17.83 0.89 19.27
CA ASP A 203 18.56 0.70 20.52
C ASP A 203 17.57 0.39 21.65
N GLY A 204 17.26 -0.88 21.83
CA GLY A 204 16.32 -1.35 22.85
C GLY A 204 16.77 -0.99 24.27
N PRO A 205 18.06 -1.17 24.66
CA PRO A 205 18.57 -0.77 25.96
C PRO A 205 18.44 0.72 26.24
N ALA A 206 18.65 1.57 25.25
CA ALA A 206 18.48 3.02 25.36
C ALA A 206 17.03 3.48 25.16
N GLY A 207 16.13 2.62 24.67
CA GLY A 207 14.77 2.98 24.33
C GLY A 207 14.70 3.99 23.18
N MET A 208 15.64 3.96 22.25
CA MET A 208 15.78 4.96 21.18
C MET A 208 15.63 4.33 19.80
N VAL A 209 15.02 5.08 18.87
CA VAL A 209 15.09 4.81 17.44
C VAL A 209 15.87 5.92 16.78
N GLU A 210 16.92 5.58 16.05
CA GLU A 210 17.73 6.52 15.26
C GLU A 210 17.48 6.27 13.79
N ILE A 211 17.29 7.34 13.02
CA ILE A 211 17.09 7.32 11.56
C ILE A 211 18.10 8.26 10.95
N ASP A 212 18.99 7.69 10.10
CA ASP A 212 20.04 8.42 9.37
C ASP A 212 19.60 8.72 7.92
#